data_9f18efe235329a61480ccb05c256c7f0
#
_entry.id   9f18efe235329a61480ccb05c256c7f0
#
_cell.length_a   1.000
_cell.length_b   1.000
_cell.length_c   1.000
_cell.angle_alpha   90.00
_cell.angle_beta   90.00
_cell.angle_gamma   90.00
#
_symmetry.space_group_name_H-M   'P 1'
#
loop_
_entity.id
_entity.type
_entity.pdbx_description
1 polymer ?
#
loop_
_entity_poly.entity_id
_entity_poly.type
_entity_poly.pdbx_seq_one_letter_code
_entity_poly.pdbx_strand_id
1 'polypeptide(L)'
;MQTYRTEGNYRSADRLSAAELRTAMASHEILQSTALAFDTARQLRFELGGVRAVMPFEQCADGAETGSVRDIAVLTRVGRPTCFVIEELDTDEAGQPCYRLSRAEAQRMCKADYLDALRPGDILPCTVTHIEPFGAFCDVGCGISALLPIDCMSVSRISSPADRVSVGQQILCAI
;
A
#
# COMPACT_ATOMS: atom_id res chain seq x y z
N MET A 1 19.29 -0.70 4.45
CA MET A 1 18.15 -1.43 5.04
C MET A 1 16.90 -0.63 4.69
N GLN A 2 15.95 -1.24 4.00
CA GLN A 2 14.70 -0.59 3.59
C GLN A 2 13.83 -0.34 4.82
N THR A 3 13.23 0.85 4.91
CA THR A 3 12.29 1.18 6.00
C THR A 3 10.88 0.97 5.49
N TYR A 4 10.14 0.05 6.10
CA TYR A 4 8.73 -0.20 5.77
C TYR A 4 7.82 0.76 6.53
N ARG A 5 6.83 1.31 5.83
CA ARG A 5 5.90 2.33 6.33
C ARG A 5 4.48 2.00 5.88
N THR A 6 3.50 2.63 6.51
CA THR A 6 2.13 2.60 6.04
C THR A 6 1.95 3.44 4.77
N GLU A 7 0.98 3.12 3.93
CA GLU A 7 0.66 3.91 2.73
C GLU A 7 0.32 5.35 3.11
N GLY A 8 0.74 6.29 2.28
CA GLY A 8 0.68 7.72 2.57
C GLY A 8 1.97 8.28 3.18
N ASN A 9 2.91 7.43 3.61
CA ASN A 9 4.15 7.85 4.29
C ASN A 9 5.44 7.49 3.51
N TYR A 10 5.31 7.06 2.26
CA TYR A 10 6.44 6.84 1.36
C TYR A 10 6.80 8.11 0.57
N ARG A 11 7.97 8.11 -0.04
CA ARG A 11 8.40 9.16 -0.96
C ARG A 11 7.47 9.19 -2.18
N SER A 12 6.90 10.35 -2.51
CA SER A 12 6.05 10.50 -3.70
C SER A 12 6.89 10.40 -4.97
N ALA A 13 6.39 9.65 -5.93
CA ALA A 13 6.98 9.51 -7.27
C ALA A 13 6.48 10.58 -8.27
N ASP A 14 5.47 11.37 -7.90
CA ASP A 14 4.75 12.26 -8.83
C ASP A 14 5.65 13.32 -9.48
N ARG A 15 6.70 13.75 -8.78
CA ARG A 15 7.60 14.82 -9.23
C ARG A 15 9.05 14.37 -9.40
N LEU A 16 9.33 13.07 -9.34
CA LEU A 16 10.67 12.56 -9.53
C LEU A 16 11.11 12.69 -10.99
N SER A 17 12.36 13.02 -11.20
CA SER A 17 12.98 13.00 -12.52
C SER A 17 13.15 11.59 -13.06
N ALA A 18 13.30 11.45 -14.36
CA ALA A 18 13.56 10.15 -14.98
C ALA A 18 14.84 9.46 -14.44
N ALA A 19 15.83 10.22 -14.00
CA ALA A 19 17.03 9.68 -13.38
C ALA A 19 16.76 9.11 -11.99
N GLU A 20 15.97 9.82 -11.17
CA GLU A 20 15.57 9.36 -9.85
C GLU A 20 14.66 8.12 -9.93
N LEU A 21 13.70 8.10 -10.87
CA LEU A 21 12.84 6.93 -11.10
C LEU A 21 13.65 5.70 -11.53
N ARG A 22 14.65 5.86 -12.40
CA ARG A 22 15.57 4.77 -12.77
C ARG A 22 16.40 4.28 -11.58
N THR A 23 16.87 5.19 -10.74
CA THR A 23 17.60 4.82 -9.52
C THR A 23 16.72 4.04 -8.56
N ALA A 24 15.50 4.51 -8.32
CA ALA A 24 14.52 3.84 -7.47
C ALA A 24 14.15 2.45 -8.01
N MET A 25 13.97 2.31 -9.33
CA MET A 25 13.74 1.03 -9.99
C MET A 25 14.91 0.07 -9.77
N ALA A 26 16.15 0.52 -9.99
CA ALA A 26 17.35 -0.32 -9.82
C ALA A 26 17.59 -0.76 -8.36
N SER A 27 17.16 0.05 -7.38
CA SER A 27 17.30 -0.26 -5.96
C SER A 27 16.08 -0.93 -5.34
N HIS A 28 15.02 -1.20 -6.12
CA HIS A 28 13.71 -1.65 -5.63
C HIS A 28 13.17 -0.77 -4.49
N GLU A 29 13.40 0.55 -4.57
CA GLU A 29 12.87 1.51 -3.59
C GLU A 29 11.34 1.50 -3.64
N ILE A 30 10.71 1.40 -2.47
CA ILE A 30 9.26 1.55 -2.36
C ILE A 30 8.92 3.04 -2.42
N LEU A 31 8.16 3.40 -3.44
CA LEU A 31 7.62 4.73 -3.67
C LEU A 31 6.11 4.71 -3.50
N GLN A 32 5.47 5.88 -3.58
CA GLN A 32 4.02 5.99 -3.66
C GLN A 32 3.59 7.04 -4.68
N SER A 33 2.36 6.89 -5.17
CA SER A 33 1.63 7.88 -5.96
C SER A 33 0.12 7.68 -5.76
N THR A 34 -0.67 8.67 -6.14
CA THR A 34 -2.12 8.55 -6.12
C THR A 34 -2.61 7.87 -7.38
N ALA A 35 -3.37 6.79 -7.23
CA ALA A 35 -4.01 6.12 -8.37
C ALA A 35 -5.06 7.03 -9.01
N LEU A 36 -4.97 7.24 -10.33
CA LEU A 36 -5.82 8.16 -11.07
C LEU A 36 -7.12 7.51 -11.55
N ALA A 37 -7.05 6.25 -11.97
CA ALA A 37 -8.18 5.51 -12.50
C ALA A 37 -7.92 4.00 -12.46
N PHE A 38 -8.99 3.23 -12.53
CA PHE A 38 -8.97 1.80 -12.83
C PHE A 38 -9.63 1.62 -14.22
N ASP A 39 -8.89 1.11 -15.19
CA ASP A 39 -9.30 1.09 -16.57
C ASP A 39 -9.94 -0.24 -17.02
N THR A 40 -10.42 -0.27 -18.27
CA THR A 40 -11.05 -1.46 -18.85
C THR A 40 -10.10 -2.64 -19.07
N ALA A 41 -8.79 -2.39 -19.08
CA ALA A 41 -7.76 -3.43 -19.09
C ALA A 41 -7.47 -4.02 -17.69
N ARG A 42 -8.29 -3.65 -16.69
CA ARG A 42 -8.14 -4.08 -15.29
C ARG A 42 -6.80 -3.72 -14.71
N GLN A 43 -6.40 -2.45 -14.85
CA GLN A 43 -5.17 -1.94 -14.27
C GLN A 43 -5.38 -0.56 -13.64
N LEU A 44 -4.67 -0.28 -12.55
CA LEU A 44 -4.59 1.06 -11.98
C LEU A 44 -3.64 1.91 -12.82
N ARG A 45 -4.02 3.16 -13.04
CA ARG A 45 -3.23 4.15 -13.79
C ARG A 45 -2.67 5.20 -12.88
N PHE A 46 -1.40 5.55 -13.13
CA PHE A 46 -0.64 6.57 -12.42
C PHE A 46 0.12 7.46 -13.40
N GLU A 47 0.67 8.54 -12.88
CA GLU A 47 1.63 9.40 -13.58
C GLU A 47 2.83 9.66 -12.67
N LEU A 48 4.02 9.33 -13.13
CA LEU A 48 5.28 9.49 -12.41
C LEU A 48 6.19 10.43 -13.15
N GLY A 49 6.45 11.61 -12.60
CA GLY A 49 7.32 12.60 -13.25
C GLY A 49 6.87 12.99 -14.66
N GLY A 50 5.56 13.02 -14.92
CA GLY A 50 4.97 13.31 -16.23
C GLY A 50 4.95 12.12 -17.20
N VAL A 51 5.36 10.92 -16.76
CA VAL A 51 5.33 9.70 -17.56
C VAL A 51 4.21 8.79 -17.05
N ARG A 52 3.47 8.20 -17.99
CA ARG A 52 2.41 7.23 -17.67
C ARG A 52 2.97 6.03 -16.92
N ALA A 53 2.20 5.53 -15.96
CA ALA A 53 2.50 4.29 -15.28
C ALA A 53 1.24 3.45 -15.07
N VAL A 54 1.38 2.14 -15.09
CA VAL A 54 0.28 1.19 -14.92
C VAL A 54 0.65 0.13 -13.89
N MET A 55 -0.36 -0.31 -13.15
CA MET A 55 -0.26 -1.43 -12.23
C MET A 55 -1.34 -2.44 -12.62
N PRO A 56 -0.97 -3.56 -13.27
CA PRO A 56 -1.91 -4.62 -13.61
C PRO A 56 -2.64 -5.15 -12.37
N PHE A 57 -3.85 -5.67 -12.54
CA PHE A 57 -4.67 -6.18 -11.44
C PHE A 57 -3.89 -7.15 -10.55
N GLU A 58 -3.15 -8.08 -11.14
CA GLU A 58 -2.35 -9.09 -10.45
C GLU A 58 -1.24 -8.49 -9.59
N GLN A 59 -0.84 -7.25 -9.88
CA GLN A 59 0.19 -6.50 -9.14
C GLN A 59 -0.41 -5.49 -8.15
N CYS A 60 -1.74 -5.37 -8.07
CA CYS A 60 -2.38 -4.41 -7.17
C CYS A 60 -2.37 -4.85 -5.70
N ALA A 61 -2.25 -6.12 -5.42
CA ALA A 61 -2.10 -6.66 -4.08
C ALA A 61 -1.50 -8.06 -4.13
N ASP A 62 -0.76 -8.42 -3.09
CA ASP A 62 -0.30 -9.80 -2.90
C ASP A 62 -1.49 -10.75 -2.80
N GLY A 63 -1.51 -11.81 -3.59
CA GLY A 63 -2.64 -12.75 -3.74
C GLY A 63 -3.68 -12.35 -4.81
N ALA A 64 -3.55 -11.22 -5.49
CA ALA A 64 -4.48 -10.85 -6.56
C ALA A 64 -4.41 -11.83 -7.75
N GLU A 65 -3.24 -12.36 -8.03
CA GLU A 65 -2.99 -13.38 -9.07
C GLU A 65 -3.71 -14.72 -8.80
N THR A 66 -3.97 -15.04 -7.54
CA THR A 66 -4.64 -16.28 -7.12
C THR A 66 -6.16 -16.13 -6.96
N GLY A 67 -6.72 -14.96 -7.28
CA GLY A 67 -8.14 -14.66 -7.13
C GLY A 67 -8.58 -14.38 -5.69
N SER A 68 -7.64 -14.22 -4.75
CA SER A 68 -7.94 -13.89 -3.36
C SER A 68 -8.38 -12.44 -3.16
N VAL A 69 -8.15 -11.58 -4.16
CA VAL A 69 -8.49 -10.15 -4.15
C VAL A 69 -9.65 -9.89 -5.11
N ARG A 70 -10.65 -9.16 -4.64
CA ARG A 70 -11.81 -8.75 -5.47
C ARG A 70 -11.55 -7.43 -6.15
N ASP A 71 -12.16 -7.20 -7.32
CA ASP A 71 -12.07 -5.95 -8.08
C ASP A 71 -12.40 -4.71 -7.23
N ILE A 72 -13.37 -4.81 -6.33
CA ILE A 72 -13.74 -3.69 -5.45
C ILE A 72 -12.58 -3.23 -4.56
N ALA A 73 -11.73 -4.14 -4.10
CA ALA A 73 -10.58 -3.79 -3.28
C ALA A 73 -9.54 -2.97 -4.06
N VAL A 74 -9.43 -3.21 -5.36
CA VAL A 74 -8.56 -2.45 -6.26
C VAL A 74 -9.22 -1.12 -6.65
N LEU A 75 -10.51 -1.13 -6.98
CA LEU A 75 -11.27 0.09 -7.30
C LEU A 75 -11.22 1.13 -6.18
N THR A 76 -11.25 0.70 -4.92
CA THR A 76 -11.17 1.61 -3.76
C THR A 76 -9.81 2.27 -3.61
N ARG A 77 -8.79 1.87 -4.37
CA ARG A 77 -7.47 2.53 -4.39
C ARG A 77 -7.46 3.81 -5.21
N VAL A 78 -8.39 3.99 -6.15
CA VAL A 78 -8.49 5.21 -6.95
C VAL A 78 -8.66 6.43 -6.04
N GLY A 79 -7.85 7.46 -6.27
CA GLY A 79 -7.83 8.67 -5.46
C GLY A 79 -7.07 8.55 -4.12
N ARG A 80 -6.44 7.41 -3.85
CA ARG A 80 -5.67 7.18 -2.61
C ARG A 80 -4.19 6.98 -2.88
N PRO A 81 -3.32 7.38 -1.95
CA PRO A 81 -1.91 7.02 -1.99
C PRO A 81 -1.76 5.50 -2.03
N THR A 82 -0.99 5.02 -2.97
CA THR A 82 -0.71 3.60 -3.17
C THR A 82 0.78 3.41 -3.28
N CYS A 83 1.35 2.55 -2.45
CA CYS A 83 2.77 2.23 -2.50
C CYS A 83 3.07 1.18 -3.58
N PHE A 84 4.28 1.19 -4.10
CA PHE A 84 4.73 0.25 -5.13
C PHE A 84 6.25 0.26 -5.27
N VAL A 85 6.76 -0.75 -5.94
CA VAL A 85 8.07 -0.73 -6.60
C VAL A 85 7.87 -0.58 -8.10
N ILE A 86 8.84 0.03 -8.78
CA ILE A 86 8.87 0.09 -10.25
C ILE A 86 9.55 -1.18 -10.73
N GLU A 87 8.83 -2.01 -11.48
CA GLU A 87 9.38 -3.26 -12.03
C GLU A 87 10.21 -2.99 -13.28
N GLU A 88 9.66 -2.22 -14.21
CA GLU A 88 10.29 -1.95 -15.50
C GLU A 88 9.79 -0.66 -16.13
N LEU A 89 10.54 -0.14 -17.10
CA LEU A 89 10.11 0.91 -18.02
C LEU A 89 9.90 0.26 -19.39
N ASP A 90 8.67 0.21 -19.83
CA ASP A 90 8.24 -0.38 -21.09
C ASP A 90 7.68 0.72 -22.02
N THR A 91 7.13 0.32 -23.14
CA THR A 91 6.39 1.17 -24.08
C THR A 91 4.94 0.72 -24.15
N ASP A 92 4.01 1.68 -24.14
CA ASP A 92 2.60 1.39 -24.35
C ASP A 92 2.29 1.08 -25.83
N GLU A 93 1.02 0.74 -26.14
CA GLU A 93 0.55 0.44 -27.49
C GLU A 93 0.76 1.60 -28.48
N ALA A 94 0.89 2.82 -27.98
CA ALA A 94 1.18 4.02 -28.78
C ALA A 94 2.70 4.30 -28.91
N GLY A 95 3.56 3.41 -28.41
CA GLY A 95 5.02 3.55 -28.44
C GLY A 95 5.55 4.60 -27.44
N GLN A 96 4.74 5.02 -26.45
CA GLN A 96 5.16 5.99 -25.45
C GLN A 96 5.72 5.27 -24.20
N PRO A 97 6.69 5.87 -23.50
CA PRO A 97 7.24 5.31 -22.27
C PRO A 97 6.13 5.06 -21.23
N CYS A 98 6.16 3.91 -20.58
CA CYS A 98 5.20 3.52 -19.57
C CYS A 98 5.89 2.71 -18.47
N TYR A 99 5.84 3.17 -17.22
CA TYR A 99 6.34 2.40 -16.08
C TYR A 99 5.35 1.31 -15.69
N ARG A 100 5.88 0.13 -15.40
CA ARG A 100 5.11 -0.97 -14.81
C ARG A 100 5.38 -1.03 -13.32
N LEU A 101 4.30 -1.03 -12.53
CA LEU A 101 4.34 -0.92 -11.08
C LEU A 101 3.83 -2.19 -10.41
N SER A 102 4.38 -2.52 -9.23
CA SER A 102 3.92 -3.62 -8.41
C SER A 102 3.76 -3.21 -6.95
N ARG A 103 2.53 -3.20 -6.46
CA ARG A 103 2.21 -3.13 -5.03
C ARG A 103 2.35 -4.50 -4.38
N ALA A 104 2.02 -5.57 -5.09
CA ALA A 104 2.18 -6.94 -4.63
C ALA A 104 3.62 -7.22 -4.21
N GLU A 105 4.59 -6.79 -5.02
CA GLU A 105 6.01 -6.95 -4.68
C GLU A 105 6.41 -6.14 -3.45
N ALA A 106 5.99 -4.87 -3.34
CA ALA A 106 6.22 -4.07 -2.14
C ALA A 106 5.65 -4.75 -0.88
N GLN A 107 4.48 -5.38 -0.99
CA GLN A 107 3.86 -6.14 0.11
C GLN A 107 4.64 -7.42 0.45
N ARG A 108 5.12 -8.17 -0.56
CA ARG A 108 5.95 -9.36 -0.33
C ARG A 108 7.26 -9.00 0.38
N MET A 109 7.93 -7.94 -0.06
CA MET A 109 9.13 -7.43 0.60
C MET A 109 8.84 -7.03 2.05
N CYS A 110 7.75 -6.30 2.30
CA CYS A 110 7.36 -5.89 3.65
C CYS A 110 7.07 -7.08 4.56
N LYS A 111 6.41 -8.12 4.06
CA LYS A 111 6.17 -9.36 4.81
C LYS A 111 7.49 -10.03 5.16
N ALA A 112 8.31 -10.35 4.17
CA ALA A 112 9.53 -11.14 4.34
C ALA A 112 10.58 -10.44 5.22
N ASP A 113 10.79 -9.13 5.02
CA ASP A 113 11.87 -8.40 5.68
C ASP A 113 11.46 -7.75 7.01
N TYR A 114 10.18 -7.58 7.25
CA TYR A 114 9.68 -6.83 8.41
C TYR A 114 8.64 -7.60 9.22
N LEU A 115 7.49 -7.96 8.63
CA LEU A 115 6.38 -8.51 9.40
C LEU A 115 6.64 -9.93 9.91
N ASP A 116 7.30 -10.78 9.12
CA ASP A 116 7.62 -12.17 9.51
C ASP A 116 8.67 -12.26 10.62
N ALA A 117 9.40 -11.18 10.87
CA ALA A 117 10.36 -11.09 11.97
C ALA A 117 9.73 -10.66 13.30
N LEU A 118 8.51 -10.14 13.29
CA LEU A 118 7.80 -9.64 14.47
C LEU A 118 7.41 -10.78 15.41
N ARG A 119 7.44 -10.49 16.71
CA ARG A 119 7.09 -11.43 17.78
C ARG A 119 6.03 -10.83 18.70
N PRO A 120 5.24 -11.65 19.40
CA PRO A 120 4.34 -11.16 20.44
C PRO A 120 5.09 -10.25 21.44
N GLY A 121 4.54 -9.04 21.62
CA GLY A 121 5.12 -7.99 22.45
C GLY A 121 5.90 -6.91 21.66
N ASP A 122 6.22 -7.14 20.40
CA ASP A 122 6.80 -6.10 19.55
C ASP A 122 5.78 -5.00 19.27
N ILE A 123 6.28 -3.77 19.17
CA ILE A 123 5.45 -2.59 18.89
C ILE A 123 5.75 -2.09 17.50
N LEU A 124 4.70 -1.87 16.70
CA LEU A 124 4.82 -1.34 15.36
C LEU A 124 3.88 -0.14 15.15
N PRO A 125 4.31 0.84 14.32
CA PRO A 125 3.43 1.91 13.88
C PRO A 125 2.45 1.39 12.85
N CYS A 126 1.19 1.79 12.97
CA CYS A 126 0.16 1.49 11.99
C CYS A 126 -0.78 2.68 11.77
N THR A 127 -1.48 2.65 10.65
CA THR A 127 -2.47 3.68 10.31
C THR A 127 -3.86 3.04 10.26
N VAL A 128 -4.81 3.58 10.99
CA VAL A 128 -6.21 3.12 10.96
C VAL A 128 -6.80 3.40 9.58
N THR A 129 -7.26 2.35 8.90
CA THR A 129 -7.81 2.46 7.54
C THR A 129 -9.32 2.32 7.50
N HIS A 130 -9.91 1.54 8.43
CA HIS A 130 -11.34 1.30 8.49
C HIS A 130 -11.77 0.93 9.90
N ILE A 131 -13.00 1.28 10.29
CA ILE A 131 -13.56 1.00 11.60
C ILE A 131 -14.84 0.20 11.44
N GLU A 132 -14.93 -0.93 12.17
CA GLU A 132 -16.09 -1.81 12.27
C GLU A 132 -16.51 -1.91 13.74
N PRO A 133 -17.75 -2.37 14.06
CA PRO A 133 -18.19 -2.51 15.45
C PRO A 133 -17.30 -3.42 16.31
N PHE A 134 -16.63 -4.39 15.70
CA PHE A 134 -15.78 -5.37 16.39
C PHE A 134 -14.30 -4.98 16.48
N GLY A 135 -13.88 -3.91 15.83
CA GLY A 135 -12.47 -3.46 15.84
C GLY A 135 -12.13 -2.48 14.74
N ALA A 136 -10.85 -2.17 14.63
CA ALA A 136 -10.29 -1.31 13.60
C ALA A 136 -9.34 -2.09 12.68
N PHE A 137 -9.45 -1.88 11.38
CA PHE A 137 -8.45 -2.35 10.42
C PHE A 137 -7.35 -1.32 10.32
N CYS A 138 -6.11 -1.79 10.36
CA CYS A 138 -4.91 -0.96 10.34
C CYS A 138 -3.97 -1.41 9.24
N ASP A 139 -3.40 -0.46 8.51
CA ASP A 139 -2.24 -0.68 7.66
C ASP A 139 -1.01 -0.86 8.56
N VAL A 140 -0.36 -2.00 8.48
CA VAL A 140 0.84 -2.35 9.26
C VAL A 140 2.13 -2.25 8.44
N GLY A 141 2.02 -1.82 7.20
CA GLY A 141 3.11 -1.63 6.25
C GLY A 141 2.67 -1.97 4.83
N CYS A 142 3.01 -1.13 3.87
CA CYS A 142 2.69 -1.31 2.44
C CYS A 142 1.19 -1.58 2.16
N GLY A 143 0.28 -1.06 2.97
CA GLY A 143 -1.16 -1.32 2.85
C GLY A 143 -1.57 -2.74 3.22
N ILE A 144 -0.74 -3.49 3.93
CA ILE A 144 -1.09 -4.80 4.48
C ILE A 144 -2.00 -4.56 5.68
N SER A 145 -3.19 -5.15 5.64
CA SER A 145 -4.22 -4.94 6.64
C SER A 145 -4.11 -5.93 7.78
N ALA A 146 -4.19 -5.43 9.02
CA ALA A 146 -4.33 -6.21 10.23
C ALA A 146 -5.56 -5.73 11.01
N LEU A 147 -6.12 -6.60 11.84
CA LEU A 147 -7.24 -6.28 12.72
C LEU A 147 -6.73 -5.93 14.11
N LEU A 148 -7.16 -4.78 14.64
CA LEU A 148 -7.08 -4.41 16.05
C LEU A 148 -8.46 -4.66 16.67
N PRO A 149 -8.67 -5.77 17.43
CA PRO A 149 -9.96 -6.09 18.01
C PRO A 149 -10.38 -5.08 19.06
N ILE A 150 -11.68 -4.84 19.22
CA ILE A 150 -12.22 -3.88 20.19
C ILE A 150 -11.77 -4.19 21.63
N ASP A 151 -11.65 -5.47 21.98
CA ASP A 151 -11.20 -5.92 23.31
C ASP A 151 -9.73 -5.61 23.60
N CYS A 152 -8.93 -5.32 22.58
CA CYS A 152 -7.53 -4.96 22.69
C CYS A 152 -7.29 -3.44 22.65
N MET A 153 -8.33 -2.63 22.49
CA MET A 153 -8.19 -1.18 22.30
C MET A 153 -8.22 -0.38 23.61
N SER A 154 -8.79 -0.94 24.68
CA SER A 154 -8.94 -0.23 25.95
C SER A 154 -9.11 -1.21 27.10
N VAL A 155 -8.54 -0.88 28.26
CA VAL A 155 -8.79 -1.56 29.52
C VAL A 155 -10.21 -1.32 30.06
N SER A 156 -10.81 -0.19 29.68
CA SER A 156 -12.19 0.14 29.98
C SER A 156 -13.10 -0.33 28.86
N ARG A 157 -14.30 -0.77 29.22
CA ARG A 157 -15.32 -1.11 28.22
C ARG A 157 -15.64 0.11 27.36
N ILE A 158 -15.63 -0.07 26.06
CA ILE A 158 -16.01 0.93 25.03
C ILE A 158 -17.17 0.39 24.21
N SER A 159 -18.02 1.27 23.68
CA SER A 159 -19.17 0.88 22.88
C SER A 159 -18.81 0.76 21.40
N SER A 160 -17.78 1.48 20.98
CA SER A 160 -17.33 1.51 19.59
C SER A 160 -15.82 1.74 19.54
N PRO A 161 -15.11 1.15 18.58
CA PRO A 161 -13.71 1.49 18.32
C PRO A 161 -13.52 2.98 18.03
N ALA A 162 -14.50 3.66 17.44
CA ALA A 162 -14.48 5.10 17.18
C ALA A 162 -14.39 5.97 18.45
N ASP A 163 -14.67 5.39 19.62
CA ASP A 163 -14.47 6.08 20.92
C ASP A 163 -12.97 6.28 21.23
N ARG A 164 -12.09 5.57 20.55
CA ARG A 164 -10.62 5.59 20.81
C ARG A 164 -9.77 5.97 19.61
N VAL A 165 -10.19 5.63 18.40
CA VAL A 165 -9.40 5.85 17.18
C VAL A 165 -10.27 6.42 16.07
N SER A 166 -9.61 7.08 15.11
CA SER A 166 -10.24 7.64 13.91
C SER A 166 -9.54 7.11 12.65
N VAL A 167 -10.28 7.00 11.55
CA VAL A 167 -9.69 6.65 10.25
C VAL A 167 -8.61 7.68 9.87
N GLY A 168 -7.46 7.21 9.42
CA GLY A 168 -6.28 8.01 9.09
C GLY A 168 -5.35 8.29 10.28
N GLN A 169 -5.75 7.94 11.51
CA GLN A 169 -4.92 8.13 12.69
C GLN A 169 -3.73 7.15 12.67
N GLN A 170 -2.54 7.68 12.98
CA GLN A 170 -1.36 6.86 13.25
C GLN A 170 -1.34 6.47 14.72
N ILE A 171 -1.15 5.19 14.98
CA ILE A 171 -1.12 4.61 16.32
C ILE A 171 0.05 3.63 16.44
N LEU A 172 0.41 3.28 17.66
CA LEU A 172 1.33 2.18 17.96
C LEU A 172 0.52 0.99 18.45
N CYS A 173 0.73 -0.16 17.82
CA CYS A 173 0.09 -1.41 18.20
C CYS A 173 1.14 -2.43 18.67
N ALA A 174 0.77 -3.26 19.63
CA ALA A 174 1.53 -4.45 20.01
C ALA A 174 1.02 -5.68 19.24
N ILE A 175 1.94 -6.57 18.88
CA ILE A 175 1.64 -7.89 18.29
C ILE A 175 1.18 -8.87 19.37
#